data_3a0386daf823d06f258116b18edb97db
#
_entry.id   3a0386daf823d06f258116b18edb97db
#
_cell.length_a   1.000
_cell.length_b   1.000
_cell.length_c   1.000
_cell.angle_alpha   90.00
_cell.angle_beta   90.00
_cell.angle_gamma   90.00
#
_symmetry.space_group_name_H-M   'P 1'
#
loop_
_entity.id
_entity.type
_entity.pdbx_description
1 polymer ?
#
loop_
_entity_poly.entity_id
_entity_poly.type
_entity_poly.pdbx_seq_one_letter_code
_entity_poly.pdbx_strand_id
1 'polypeptide(L)'
;MIKLENVTKNYSSEARIGPINLEIKEGGLNSIIGPNGAGKSTTLLMIGRLLGMDSGKISVGGMDVNSCSSEELSKNLSILRQENNFTSKLTVKQLVSFGRYPYSKGRLTPNDVEIIDKYIDFLELKDLKNRYLDELSGG
;
A
#
# COMPACT_ATOMS: atom_id res chain seq x y z
N MET A 1 0.75 -12.35 7.69
CA MET A 1 0.90 -11.85 9.07
C MET A 1 1.74 -10.58 9.06
N ILE A 2 1.32 -9.52 9.80
CA ILE A 2 2.10 -8.29 10.00
C ILE A 2 2.42 -8.17 11.48
N LYS A 3 3.66 -7.86 11.85
CA LYS A 3 4.08 -7.72 13.24
C LYS A 3 4.88 -6.43 13.42
N LEU A 4 4.55 -5.69 14.48
CA LEU A 4 5.27 -4.51 14.94
C LEU A 4 5.82 -4.78 16.34
N GLU A 5 7.10 -4.49 16.56
CA GLU A 5 7.80 -4.74 17.82
C GLU A 5 8.50 -3.45 18.26
N ASN A 6 7.99 -2.81 19.32
CA ASN A 6 8.51 -1.58 19.90
C ASN A 6 8.72 -0.44 18.89
N VAL A 7 7.82 -0.35 17.91
CA VAL A 7 7.92 0.63 16.81
C VAL A 7 7.62 2.03 17.32
N THR A 8 8.50 2.98 17.04
CA THR A 8 8.32 4.38 17.41
C THR A 8 8.53 5.32 16.23
N LYS A 9 7.84 6.46 16.27
CA LYS A 9 8.05 7.60 15.39
C LYS A 9 7.99 8.89 16.18
N ASN A 10 9.04 9.69 16.08
CA ASN A 10 9.11 11.01 16.69
C ASN A 10 8.97 12.07 15.59
N TYR A 11 8.07 13.02 15.77
CA TYR A 11 7.90 14.17 14.88
C TYR A 11 8.56 15.43 15.47
N SER A 12 8.58 15.52 16.81
CA SER A 12 9.24 16.58 17.58
C SER A 12 9.54 16.06 18.99
N SER A 13 10.11 16.89 19.85
CA SER A 13 10.31 16.56 21.26
C SER A 13 9.01 16.22 22.01
N GLU A 14 7.88 16.76 21.56
CA GLU A 14 6.56 16.61 22.20
C GLU A 14 5.61 15.66 21.46
N ALA A 15 5.85 15.40 20.18
CA ALA A 15 4.98 14.58 19.33
C ALA A 15 5.65 13.24 19.00
N ARG A 16 5.32 12.21 19.78
CA ARG A 16 5.81 10.84 19.62
C ARG A 16 4.65 9.85 19.44
N ILE A 17 4.84 8.91 18.55
CA ILE A 17 3.96 7.76 18.36
C ILE A 17 4.71 6.49 18.78
N GLY A 18 4.06 5.65 19.56
CA GLY A 18 4.63 4.42 20.08
C GLY A 18 5.18 4.52 21.51
N PRO A 19 5.82 3.46 22.02
CA PRO A 19 6.14 2.21 21.30
C PRO A 19 4.88 1.41 20.94
N ILE A 20 4.81 0.96 19.68
CA ILE A 20 3.70 0.15 19.16
C ILE A 20 4.14 -1.31 19.15
N ASN A 21 3.34 -2.16 19.77
CA ASN A 21 3.42 -3.61 19.67
C ASN A 21 2.10 -4.11 19.14
N LEU A 22 2.09 -4.71 17.95
CA LEU A 22 0.88 -5.11 17.25
C LEU A 22 1.17 -6.37 16.41
N GLU A 23 0.24 -7.31 16.44
CA GLU A 23 0.25 -8.45 15.55
C GLU A 23 -1.08 -8.52 14.79
N ILE A 24 -1.02 -8.51 13.47
CA ILE A 24 -2.16 -8.69 12.57
C ILE A 24 -2.00 -10.05 11.90
N LYS A 25 -2.89 -10.96 12.24
CA LYS A 25 -2.91 -12.31 11.68
C LYS A 25 -3.33 -12.27 10.21
N GLU A 26 -2.92 -13.28 9.48
CA GLU A 26 -3.30 -13.48 8.10
C GLU A 26 -4.78 -13.84 7.98
N GLY A 27 -5.43 -13.34 6.94
CA GLY A 27 -6.85 -13.50 6.69
C GLY A 27 -7.72 -12.59 7.56
N GLY A 28 -8.90 -12.29 7.09
CA GLY A 28 -9.87 -11.45 7.79
C GLY A 28 -9.66 -9.93 7.61
N LEU A 29 -10.64 -9.17 8.10
CA LEU A 29 -10.64 -7.72 8.12
C LEU A 29 -10.22 -7.23 9.51
N ASN A 30 -9.19 -6.38 9.55
CA ASN A 30 -8.71 -5.76 10.77
C ASN A 30 -8.85 -4.24 10.67
N SER A 31 -9.30 -3.58 11.73
CA SER A 31 -9.47 -2.13 11.79
C SER A 31 -8.64 -1.52 12.90
N ILE A 32 -7.98 -0.40 12.62
CA ILE A 32 -7.31 0.43 13.62
C ILE A 32 -8.22 1.62 13.92
N ILE A 33 -8.74 1.69 15.14
CA ILE A 33 -9.65 2.75 15.59
C ILE A 33 -8.99 3.61 16.67
N GLY A 34 -9.43 4.85 16.78
CA GLY A 34 -8.92 5.80 17.79
C GLY A 34 -9.17 7.26 17.35
N PRO A 35 -8.95 8.23 18.25
CA PRO A 35 -9.13 9.65 17.97
C PRO A 35 -8.19 10.17 16.87
N ASN A 36 -8.45 11.39 16.38
CA ASN A 36 -7.52 12.08 15.49
C ASN A 36 -6.21 12.34 16.21
N GLY A 37 -5.09 12.20 15.50
CA GLY A 37 -3.75 12.31 16.10
C GLY A 37 -3.23 11.04 16.81
N ALA A 38 -4.03 9.99 16.97
CA ALA A 38 -3.60 8.75 17.64
C ALA A 38 -2.53 7.91 16.89
N GLY A 39 -2.08 8.37 15.73
CA GLY A 39 -1.02 7.68 14.97
C GLY A 39 -1.49 6.58 14.03
N LYS A 40 -2.80 6.43 13.78
CA LYS A 40 -3.36 5.39 12.92
C LYS A 40 -2.74 5.39 11.51
N SER A 41 -2.80 6.53 10.84
CA SER A 41 -2.25 6.70 9.48
C SER A 41 -0.73 6.57 9.48
N THR A 42 -0.05 7.11 10.51
CA THR A 42 1.40 6.95 10.69
C THR A 42 1.79 5.48 10.77
N THR A 43 1.07 4.69 11.56
CA THR A 43 1.31 3.25 11.69
C THR A 43 1.18 2.54 10.36
N LEU A 44 0.11 2.81 9.60
CA LEU A 44 -0.08 2.22 8.26
C LEU A 44 1.02 2.65 7.28
N LEU A 45 1.43 3.92 7.30
CA LEU A 45 2.50 4.42 6.45
C LEU A 45 3.87 3.79 6.79
N MET A 46 4.14 3.53 8.09
CA MET A 46 5.35 2.81 8.51
C MET A 46 5.33 1.35 8.06
N ILE A 47 4.19 0.65 8.19
CA ILE A 47 4.03 -0.71 7.68
C ILE A 47 4.32 -0.77 6.18
N GLY A 48 3.83 0.21 5.42
CA GLY A 48 4.06 0.31 3.98
C GLY A 48 5.40 0.88 3.57
N ARG A 49 6.28 1.18 4.52
CA ARG A 49 7.57 1.83 4.26
C ARG A 49 7.45 3.16 3.48
N LEU A 50 6.29 3.82 3.56
CA LEU A 50 6.07 5.18 3.03
C LEU A 50 6.53 6.25 4.03
N LEU A 51 6.72 5.85 5.28
CA LEU A 51 7.29 6.66 6.36
C LEU A 51 8.31 5.81 7.12
N GLY A 52 9.51 6.35 7.35
CA GLY A 52 10.52 5.70 8.16
C GLY A 52 10.17 5.71 9.65
N MET A 53 10.35 4.59 10.34
CA MET A 53 10.33 4.52 11.80
C MET A 53 11.67 4.93 12.38
N ASP A 54 11.68 5.36 13.66
CA ASP A 54 12.92 5.77 14.35
C ASP A 54 13.49 4.63 15.20
N SER A 55 12.65 3.73 15.69
CA SER A 55 13.08 2.51 16.38
C SER A 55 12.06 1.39 16.27
N GLY A 56 12.47 0.19 16.66
CA GLY A 56 11.64 -1.01 16.62
C GLY A 56 11.85 -1.82 15.34
N LYS A 57 10.92 -2.74 15.09
CA LYS A 57 10.95 -3.61 13.93
C LYS A 57 9.54 -3.82 13.38
N ILE A 58 9.42 -3.82 12.06
CA ILE A 58 8.18 -4.18 11.35
C ILE A 58 8.48 -5.33 10.42
N SER A 59 7.65 -6.37 10.47
CA SER A 59 7.71 -7.48 9.52
C SER A 59 6.37 -7.73 8.84
N VAL A 60 6.42 -8.06 7.54
CA VAL A 60 5.29 -8.43 6.69
C VAL A 60 5.58 -9.78 6.06
N GLY A 61 4.74 -10.78 6.33
CA GLY A 61 4.97 -12.14 5.87
C GLY A 61 6.30 -12.74 6.33
N GLY A 62 6.81 -12.32 7.49
CA GLY A 62 8.13 -12.71 8.01
C GLY A 62 9.31 -11.90 7.48
N MET A 63 9.11 -11.08 6.45
CA MET A 63 10.16 -10.20 5.91
C MET A 63 10.27 -8.93 6.73
N ASP A 64 11.49 -8.51 7.08
CA ASP A 64 11.72 -7.22 7.70
C ASP A 64 11.55 -6.11 6.67
N VAL A 65 10.61 -5.20 6.96
CA VAL A 65 10.23 -4.10 6.05
C VAL A 65 11.39 -3.17 5.71
N ASN A 66 12.34 -2.96 6.62
CA ASN A 66 13.47 -2.05 6.39
C ASN A 66 14.58 -2.68 5.53
N SER A 67 14.77 -3.99 5.62
CA SER A 67 15.89 -4.68 4.97
C SER A 67 15.50 -5.40 3.68
N CYS A 68 14.22 -5.78 3.50
CA CYS A 68 13.78 -6.43 2.28
C CYS A 68 13.80 -5.47 1.06
N SER A 69 13.90 -6.03 -0.13
CA SER A 69 13.83 -5.24 -1.35
C SER A 69 12.43 -4.63 -1.54
N SER A 70 12.35 -3.48 -2.24
CA SER A 70 11.05 -2.86 -2.57
C SER A 70 10.19 -3.78 -3.43
N GLU A 71 10.83 -4.57 -4.28
CA GLU A 71 10.18 -5.55 -5.14
C GLU A 71 9.49 -6.64 -4.32
N GLU A 72 10.20 -7.22 -3.33
CA GLU A 72 9.64 -8.25 -2.45
C GLU A 72 8.50 -7.71 -1.60
N LEU A 73 8.66 -6.52 -1.01
CA LEU A 73 7.62 -5.90 -0.20
C LEU A 73 6.36 -5.65 -1.04
N SER A 74 6.49 -5.09 -2.23
CA SER A 74 5.36 -4.75 -3.09
C SER A 74 4.61 -5.94 -3.71
N LYS A 75 5.21 -7.13 -3.69
CA LYS A 75 4.51 -8.39 -4.02
C LYS A 75 3.61 -8.88 -2.88
N ASN A 76 3.84 -8.42 -1.66
CA ASN A 76 3.17 -8.90 -0.45
C ASN A 76 2.29 -7.85 0.23
N LEU A 77 2.44 -6.58 -0.14
CA LEU A 77 1.74 -5.47 0.49
C LEU A 77 1.35 -4.41 -0.54
N SER A 78 0.11 -3.94 -0.45
CA SER A 78 -0.34 -2.74 -1.15
C SER A 78 -1.02 -1.78 -0.19
N ILE A 79 -0.94 -0.48 -0.47
CA ILE A 79 -1.54 0.57 0.34
C ILE A 79 -2.40 1.46 -0.54
N LEU A 80 -3.66 1.61 -0.17
CA LEU A 80 -4.53 2.65 -0.69
C LEU A 80 -4.47 3.86 0.26
N ARG A 81 -3.99 5.00 -0.24
CA ARG A 81 -3.95 6.25 0.53
C ARG A 81 -5.30 6.94 0.51
N GLN A 82 -5.56 7.77 1.52
CA GLN A 82 -6.78 8.57 1.62
C GLN A 82 -6.89 9.61 0.49
N GLU A 83 -5.76 10.19 0.08
CA GLU A 83 -5.69 11.12 -1.04
C GLU A 83 -4.86 10.51 -2.16
N ASN A 84 -5.47 10.37 -3.32
CA ASN A 84 -4.85 9.87 -4.54
C ASN A 84 -4.96 10.94 -5.62
N ASN A 85 -4.19 12.03 -5.49
CA ASN A 85 -4.12 13.07 -6.50
C ASN A 85 -3.18 12.63 -7.62
N PHE A 86 -3.74 12.14 -8.71
CA PHE A 86 -2.98 11.84 -9.92
C PHE A 86 -2.81 13.12 -10.74
N THR A 87 -1.62 13.69 -10.76
CA THR A 87 -1.27 14.84 -11.59
C THR A 87 -0.99 14.46 -13.04
N SER A 88 -0.82 13.17 -13.31
CA SER A 88 -0.55 12.63 -14.64
C SER A 88 -1.84 12.11 -15.28
N LYS A 89 -2.02 12.35 -16.57
CA LYS A 89 -3.10 11.75 -17.37
C LYS A 89 -2.84 10.26 -17.54
N LEU A 90 -3.42 9.46 -16.67
CA LEU A 90 -3.34 8.00 -16.66
C LEU A 90 -4.73 7.42 -16.97
N THR A 91 -4.78 6.39 -17.80
CA THR A 91 -6.00 5.61 -17.97
C THR A 91 -6.15 4.59 -16.84
N VAL A 92 -7.38 4.10 -16.62
CA VAL A 92 -7.66 3.01 -15.66
C VAL A 92 -6.75 1.80 -15.92
N LYS A 93 -6.60 1.38 -17.19
CA LYS A 93 -5.73 0.26 -17.54
C LYS A 93 -4.27 0.53 -17.18
N GLN A 94 -3.77 1.73 -17.39
CA GLN A 94 -2.40 2.10 -17.01
C GLN A 94 -2.20 2.05 -15.49
N LEU A 95 -3.17 2.56 -14.70
CA LEU A 95 -3.11 2.49 -13.25
C LEU A 95 -3.07 1.04 -12.75
N VAL A 96 -3.98 0.20 -13.22
CA VAL A 96 -4.02 -1.23 -12.85
C VAL A 96 -2.72 -1.94 -13.26
N SER A 97 -2.13 -1.54 -14.39
CA SER A 97 -0.85 -2.11 -14.87
C SER A 97 0.32 -1.87 -13.92
N PHE A 98 0.30 -0.78 -13.12
CA PHE A 98 1.34 -0.55 -12.11
C PHE A 98 1.40 -1.64 -11.05
N GLY A 99 0.29 -2.33 -10.77
CA GLY A 99 0.27 -3.49 -9.89
C GLY A 99 1.12 -4.66 -10.39
N ARG A 100 1.45 -4.69 -11.69
CA ARG A 100 2.34 -5.71 -12.28
C ARG A 100 3.80 -5.29 -12.30
N TYR A 101 4.13 -4.04 -11.96
CA TYR A 101 5.51 -3.55 -11.99
C TYR A 101 6.50 -4.40 -11.17
N PRO A 102 6.16 -4.89 -9.96
CA PRO A 102 7.07 -5.74 -9.17
C PRO A 102 7.44 -7.06 -9.86
N TYR A 103 6.65 -7.50 -10.83
CA TYR A 103 6.85 -8.74 -11.57
C TYR A 103 7.50 -8.50 -12.93
N SER A 104 7.03 -7.48 -13.65
CA SER A 104 7.37 -7.22 -15.05
C SER A 104 8.48 -6.19 -15.23
N LYS A 105 8.80 -5.38 -14.21
CA LYS A 105 9.72 -4.22 -14.27
C LYS A 105 9.40 -3.28 -15.43
N GLY A 106 8.11 -3.11 -15.70
CA GLY A 106 7.59 -2.26 -16.77
C GLY A 106 7.53 -2.94 -18.16
N ARG A 107 7.97 -4.20 -18.29
CA ARG A 107 7.87 -4.99 -19.53
C ARG A 107 6.78 -6.04 -19.38
N LEU A 108 5.54 -5.64 -19.66
CA LEU A 108 4.39 -6.53 -19.54
C LEU A 108 4.50 -7.72 -20.49
N THR A 109 4.34 -8.92 -19.95
CA THR A 109 4.18 -10.15 -20.72
C THR A 109 2.72 -10.37 -21.09
N PRO A 110 2.38 -11.28 -22.04
CA PRO A 110 0.99 -11.63 -22.30
C PRO A 110 0.23 -12.06 -21.04
N ASN A 111 0.83 -12.83 -20.15
CA ASN A 111 0.24 -13.23 -18.87
C ASN A 111 -0.05 -12.03 -17.96
N ASP A 112 0.83 -11.01 -17.94
CA ASP A 112 0.55 -9.79 -17.17
C ASP A 112 -0.68 -9.06 -17.71
N VAL A 113 -0.84 -9.00 -19.04
CA VAL A 113 -2.00 -8.38 -19.68
C VAL A 113 -3.29 -9.12 -19.32
N GLU A 114 -3.28 -10.45 -19.35
CA GLU A 114 -4.43 -11.27 -18.95
C GLU A 114 -4.82 -11.02 -17.48
N ILE A 115 -3.83 -10.94 -16.59
CA ILE A 115 -4.06 -10.62 -15.17
C ILE A 115 -4.66 -9.22 -15.01
N ILE A 116 -4.13 -8.22 -15.72
CA ILE A 116 -4.66 -6.86 -15.70
C ILE A 116 -6.12 -6.82 -16.15
N ASP A 117 -6.41 -7.42 -17.31
CA ASP A 117 -7.78 -7.44 -17.86
C ASP A 117 -8.73 -8.21 -16.92
N LYS A 118 -8.30 -9.31 -16.31
CA LYS A 118 -9.07 -10.04 -15.28
C LYS A 118 -9.47 -9.15 -14.10
N TYR A 119 -8.56 -8.35 -13.56
CA TYR A 119 -8.87 -7.47 -12.42
C TYR A 119 -9.71 -6.26 -12.81
N ILE A 120 -9.56 -5.75 -14.03
CA ILE A 120 -10.44 -4.73 -14.60
C ILE A 120 -11.88 -5.26 -14.70
N ASP A 121 -12.05 -6.49 -15.17
CA ASP A 121 -13.35 -7.15 -15.27
C ASP A 121 -13.93 -7.44 -13.87
N PHE A 122 -13.11 -7.91 -12.94
CA PHE A 122 -13.52 -8.19 -11.54
C PHE A 122 -14.05 -6.93 -10.82
N LEU A 123 -13.49 -5.77 -11.13
CA LEU A 123 -13.92 -4.48 -10.58
C LEU A 123 -15.02 -3.80 -11.41
N GLU A 124 -15.56 -4.48 -12.43
CA GLU A 124 -16.60 -3.94 -13.34
C GLU A 124 -16.15 -2.66 -14.07
N LEU A 125 -14.85 -2.51 -14.33
CA LEU A 125 -14.26 -1.32 -14.95
C LEU A 125 -14.02 -1.47 -16.45
N LYS A 126 -14.57 -2.51 -17.11
CA LYS A 126 -14.32 -2.84 -18.52
C LYS A 126 -14.60 -1.67 -19.46
N ASP A 127 -15.72 -1.01 -19.30
CA ASP A 127 -16.13 0.12 -20.14
C ASP A 127 -15.35 1.40 -19.86
N LEU A 128 -14.66 1.45 -18.71
CA LEU A 128 -13.88 2.59 -18.26
C LEU A 128 -12.38 2.41 -18.48
N LYS A 129 -11.93 1.23 -18.91
CA LYS A 129 -10.48 0.87 -18.91
C LYS A 129 -9.59 1.84 -19.69
N ASN A 130 -10.14 2.49 -20.73
CA ASN A 130 -9.41 3.42 -21.58
C ASN A 130 -9.68 4.90 -21.20
N ARG A 131 -10.56 5.18 -20.24
CA ARG A 131 -10.79 6.54 -19.76
C ARG A 131 -9.67 7.01 -18.86
N TYR A 132 -9.43 8.31 -18.88
CA TYR A 132 -8.49 8.93 -17.95
C TYR A 132 -9.09 9.01 -16.55
N LEU A 133 -8.23 8.92 -15.54
CA LEU A 133 -8.65 8.93 -14.13
C LEU A 133 -9.29 10.27 -13.72
N ASP A 134 -8.86 11.38 -14.32
CA ASP A 134 -9.41 12.71 -14.10
C ASP A 134 -10.81 12.91 -14.72
N GLU A 135 -11.23 12.00 -15.60
CA GLU A 135 -12.58 11.98 -16.18
C GLU A 135 -13.58 11.17 -15.33
N LEU A 136 -13.09 10.45 -14.31
CA LEU A 136 -13.92 9.63 -13.45
C LEU A 136 -14.37 10.43 -12.23
N SER A 137 -15.66 10.36 -11.91
CA SER A 137 -16.18 10.90 -10.65
C SER A 137 -15.56 10.13 -9.48
N GLY A 138 -15.27 10.82 -8.36
CA GLY A 138 -14.58 10.28 -7.19
C GLY A 138 -15.36 9.21 -6.39
N GLY A 139 -15.94 8.25 -7.08
CA GLY A 139 -16.63 7.08 -6.55
C GLY A 139 -15.94 5.80 -6.98
#